data_54068b285b20b2538fc4f2b6f114754a
#
_entry.id   54068b285b20b2538fc4f2b6f114754a
#
_cell.length_a   1.000
_cell.length_b   1.000
_cell.length_c   1.000
_cell.angle_alpha   90.00
_cell.angle_beta   90.00
_cell.angle_gamma   90.00
#
_symmetry.space_group_name_H-M   'P 1'
#
loop_
_entity.id
_entity.type
_entity.pdbx_description
1 polymer ?
#
loop_
_entity_poly.entity_id
_entity_poly.type
_entity_poly.pdbx_seq_one_letter_code
_entity_poly.pdbx_strand_id
1 'polypeptide(L)'
;LSSGRGRGVNRHQSKGIEEPVDRIDRMSEPNASAAKPTNFLRQIIERDLAEHVNDGRRFAGSPGDAAHHDAGPLDAAKIRTRFPPEPNGYLHIGHAKSICLNFGLAADYGGICHLRFDDTNPEKEEQEYVDAIIEAVHWLGFDWNVGGVSHLFYASSYFDFMARAAEALIDDGLAYVDEQTAEQMRGTRGDFNTPGTNSPFRARSAADNRARWAEMKSGRMADGAAVLRARIDMASPNINLRDPAIYRIKHATHHATGDAWCVYPMYTFAHPIEDALERIRHSFCTLEFEDQRPFYDWVVE
;
A
#
# COMPACT_ATOMS: atom_id res chain seq x y z
N LEU A 1 -6.23 -72.76 -49.82
CA LEU A 1 -7.54 -72.87 -50.42
C LEU A 1 -8.27 -71.55 -50.31
N SER A 2 -8.57 -70.95 -51.50
CA SER A 2 -9.73 -70.16 -51.86
C SER A 2 -9.72 -68.66 -51.37
N SER A 3 -9.36 -67.75 -52.18
CA SER A 3 -10.15 -67.01 -53.19
C SER A 3 -11.08 -65.95 -52.55
N GLY A 4 -10.88 -64.70 -52.89
CA GLY A 4 -12.02 -63.91 -53.29
C GLY A 4 -11.93 -62.39 -53.12
N ARG A 5 -11.61 -61.73 -54.19
CA ARG A 5 -12.19 -60.45 -54.67
C ARG A 5 -12.36 -59.30 -53.65
N GLY A 6 -11.65 -58.19 -53.68
CA GLY A 6 -11.77 -57.06 -54.56
C GLY A 6 -13.06 -56.26 -54.46
N ARG A 7 -13.03 -55.11 -53.75
CA ARG A 7 -13.87 -53.93 -54.10
C ARG A 7 -13.15 -52.69 -53.72
N GLY A 8 -13.10 -51.78 -54.72
CA GLY A 8 -12.48 -50.48 -54.59
C GLY A 8 -13.16 -49.62 -53.57
N VAL A 9 -12.36 -48.88 -52.87
CA VAL A 9 -12.81 -47.82 -51.95
C VAL A 9 -12.40 -46.49 -52.56
N ASN A 10 -13.39 -45.69 -52.84
CA ASN A 10 -13.31 -44.33 -53.28
C ASN A 10 -12.36 -43.49 -52.37
N ARG A 11 -11.39 -42.85 -53.00
CA ARG A 11 -10.66 -41.74 -52.40
C ARG A 11 -11.61 -40.58 -52.31
N HIS A 12 -12.11 -40.27 -51.10
CA HIS A 12 -12.58 -38.95 -50.78
C HIS A 12 -11.38 -38.06 -50.54
N GLN A 13 -11.17 -37.12 -51.44
CA GLN A 13 -10.31 -35.97 -51.25
C GLN A 13 -10.92 -35.11 -50.13
N SER A 14 -10.29 -35.09 -48.97
CA SER A 14 -10.51 -34.06 -47.97
C SER A 14 -9.86 -32.77 -48.44
N LYS A 15 -10.68 -31.84 -48.90
CA LYS A 15 -10.26 -30.44 -49.10
C LYS A 15 -9.84 -29.91 -47.74
N GLY A 16 -8.56 -29.61 -47.56
CA GLY A 16 -8.02 -28.82 -46.49
C GLY A 16 -8.65 -27.43 -46.52
N ILE A 17 -9.32 -27.07 -45.47
CA ILE A 17 -9.71 -25.69 -45.19
C ILE A 17 -8.48 -25.07 -44.55
N GLU A 18 -7.63 -24.44 -45.34
CA GLU A 18 -6.69 -23.45 -44.87
C GLU A 18 -7.49 -22.17 -44.64
N GLU A 19 -7.86 -21.92 -43.37
CA GLU A 19 -8.23 -20.55 -42.99
C GLU A 19 -6.96 -19.78 -42.67
N PRO A 20 -6.79 -18.57 -43.23
CA PRO A 20 -5.60 -17.77 -42.98
C PRO A 20 -5.69 -17.17 -41.56
N VAL A 21 -4.72 -17.54 -40.72
CA VAL A 21 -4.40 -16.88 -39.44
C VAL A 21 -3.69 -15.54 -39.76
N ASP A 22 -4.39 -14.63 -40.43
CA ASP A 22 -3.85 -13.32 -40.78
C ASP A 22 -4.88 -12.22 -40.50
N ARG A 23 -5.23 -12.07 -39.21
CA ARG A 23 -6.11 -10.98 -38.77
C ARG A 23 -5.83 -10.42 -37.39
N ILE A 24 -4.61 -10.49 -36.90
CA ILE A 24 -4.23 -9.82 -35.64
C ILE A 24 -3.25 -8.65 -35.86
N ASP A 25 -2.82 -8.43 -37.12
CA ASP A 25 -1.85 -7.36 -37.41
C ASP A 25 -2.51 -6.07 -37.94
N ARG A 26 -3.61 -5.63 -37.33
CA ARG A 26 -4.09 -4.24 -37.42
C ARG A 26 -4.63 -3.76 -36.08
N MET A 27 -3.82 -3.79 -35.05
CA MET A 27 -3.94 -2.77 -34.04
C MET A 27 -3.37 -1.49 -34.64
N SER A 28 -4.28 -0.66 -35.18
CA SER A 28 -3.99 0.68 -35.66
C SER A 28 -3.05 1.37 -34.66
N GLU A 29 -1.95 1.92 -35.20
CA GLU A 29 -1.08 2.83 -34.46
C GLU A 29 -1.96 3.85 -33.72
N PRO A 30 -1.70 4.13 -32.43
CA PRO A 30 -2.49 5.11 -31.70
C PRO A 30 -2.35 6.45 -32.42
N ASN A 31 -3.46 6.97 -32.89
CA ASN A 31 -3.56 8.28 -33.54
C ASN A 31 -3.00 9.34 -32.59
N ALA A 32 -1.80 9.84 -32.90
CA ALA A 32 -1.01 10.72 -32.02
C ALA A 32 -1.63 12.12 -31.78
N SER A 33 -2.89 12.35 -32.15
CA SER A 33 -3.56 13.66 -32.01
C SER A 33 -4.90 13.63 -31.26
N ALA A 34 -5.38 12.49 -30.79
CA ALA A 34 -6.58 12.47 -29.95
C ALA A 34 -6.22 12.92 -28.54
N ALA A 35 -6.75 14.06 -28.07
CA ALA A 35 -6.62 14.50 -26.69
C ALA A 35 -7.08 13.35 -25.76
N LYS A 36 -6.19 12.90 -24.86
CA LYS A 36 -6.55 11.85 -23.90
C LYS A 36 -7.75 12.30 -23.08
N PRO A 37 -8.73 11.42 -22.79
CA PRO A 37 -9.86 11.78 -21.94
C PRO A 37 -9.35 12.34 -20.63
N THR A 38 -9.76 13.54 -20.26
CA THR A 38 -9.41 14.15 -18.97
C THR A 38 -10.41 13.74 -17.90
N ASN A 39 -9.95 13.67 -16.65
CA ASN A 39 -10.76 13.50 -15.46
C ASN A 39 -10.14 14.32 -14.31
N PHE A 40 -10.80 14.40 -13.16
CA PHE A 40 -10.34 15.24 -12.06
C PHE A 40 -8.92 14.86 -11.55
N LEU A 41 -8.54 13.57 -11.58
CA LEU A 41 -7.19 13.13 -11.19
C LEU A 41 -6.13 13.66 -12.15
N ARG A 42 -6.40 13.58 -13.46
CA ARG A 42 -5.51 14.15 -14.49
C ARG A 42 -5.41 15.66 -14.35
N GLN A 43 -6.52 16.33 -14.08
CA GLN A 43 -6.54 17.79 -13.88
C GLN A 43 -5.70 18.21 -12.66
N ILE A 44 -5.73 17.44 -11.57
CA ILE A 44 -4.87 17.68 -10.40
C ILE A 44 -3.40 17.52 -10.79
N ILE A 45 -3.02 16.41 -11.43
CA ILE A 45 -1.63 16.17 -11.86
C ILE A 45 -1.16 17.26 -12.81
N GLU A 46 -1.96 17.61 -13.82
CA GLU A 46 -1.64 18.63 -14.83
C GLU A 46 -1.46 20.01 -14.20
N ARG A 47 -2.32 20.36 -13.24
CA ARG A 47 -2.17 21.59 -12.45
C ARG A 47 -0.87 21.58 -11.65
N ASP A 48 -0.61 20.52 -10.89
CA ASP A 48 0.57 20.42 -10.03
C ASP A 48 1.88 20.44 -10.87
N LEU A 49 1.85 19.90 -12.08
CA LEU A 49 2.96 19.99 -13.03
C LEU A 49 3.11 21.41 -13.60
N ALA A 50 2.01 22.08 -13.94
CA ALA A 50 2.02 23.44 -14.47
C ALA A 50 2.44 24.49 -13.41
N GLU A 51 2.09 24.25 -12.16
CA GLU A 51 2.44 25.09 -11.01
C GLU A 51 3.82 24.73 -10.42
N HIS A 52 4.52 23.75 -10.98
CA HIS A 52 5.86 23.31 -10.53
C HIS A 52 5.92 22.88 -9.05
N VAL A 53 4.80 22.36 -8.50
CA VAL A 53 4.66 22.02 -7.07
C VAL A 53 5.73 21.05 -6.59
N ASN A 54 6.18 20.17 -7.47
CA ASN A 54 7.15 19.12 -7.15
C ASN A 54 8.57 19.40 -7.68
N ASP A 55 8.82 20.53 -8.31
CA ASP A 55 10.15 20.91 -8.76
C ASP A 55 11.07 21.09 -7.55
N GLY A 56 12.31 20.67 -7.70
CA GLY A 56 13.26 20.69 -6.59
C GLY A 56 13.17 19.52 -5.60
N ARG A 57 12.17 18.65 -5.68
CA ARG A 57 12.15 17.42 -4.88
C ARG A 57 13.31 16.50 -5.26
N ARG A 58 13.87 15.84 -4.25
CA ARG A 58 14.99 14.91 -4.40
C ARG A 58 14.53 13.49 -4.09
N PHE A 59 15.16 12.52 -4.75
CA PHE A 59 14.98 11.10 -4.47
C PHE A 59 16.34 10.39 -4.55
N ALA A 60 16.76 9.79 -3.44
CA ALA A 60 18.08 9.17 -3.32
C ALA A 60 18.18 7.78 -4.00
N GLY A 61 17.17 7.34 -4.76
CA GLY A 61 17.14 6.04 -5.43
C GLY A 61 16.56 4.90 -4.57
N SER A 62 16.37 5.14 -3.27
CA SER A 62 15.76 4.20 -2.32
C SER A 62 14.92 4.95 -1.30
N PRO A 63 13.95 4.29 -0.63
CA PRO A 63 13.19 4.87 0.46
C PRO A 63 14.08 5.31 1.63
N GLY A 64 13.68 6.38 2.30
CA GLY A 64 14.41 6.92 3.43
C GLY A 64 13.79 8.20 3.97
N ASP A 65 14.36 8.75 5.03
CA ASP A 65 13.93 10.00 5.62
C ASP A 65 14.27 11.24 4.78
N ALA A 66 13.90 12.42 5.26
CA ALA A 66 14.16 13.67 4.55
C ALA A 66 15.65 13.88 4.30
N ALA A 67 16.51 13.62 5.28
CA ALA A 67 17.96 13.81 5.16
C ALA A 67 18.58 12.87 4.11
N HIS A 68 18.11 11.62 4.05
CA HIS A 68 18.51 10.66 3.02
C HIS A 68 18.17 11.19 1.62
N HIS A 69 16.94 11.64 1.40
CA HIS A 69 16.54 12.16 0.10
C HIS A 69 17.20 13.48 -0.28
N ASP A 70 17.43 14.37 0.68
CA ASP A 70 18.07 15.67 0.44
C ASP A 70 19.55 15.52 0.01
N ALA A 71 20.20 14.42 0.39
CA ALA A 71 21.52 14.05 -0.11
C ALA A 71 21.52 13.48 -1.54
N GLY A 72 20.34 13.08 -2.06
CA GLY A 72 20.18 12.49 -3.38
C GLY A 72 20.10 13.51 -4.51
N PRO A 73 20.02 13.05 -5.77
CA PRO A 73 19.78 13.91 -6.93
C PRO A 73 18.36 14.47 -6.96
N LEU A 74 18.14 15.47 -7.82
CA LEU A 74 16.77 15.85 -8.19
C LEU A 74 16.02 14.65 -8.76
N ASP A 75 14.77 14.50 -8.35
CA ASP A 75 13.94 13.39 -8.80
C ASP A 75 13.54 13.57 -10.27
N ALA A 76 14.02 12.64 -11.11
CA ALA A 76 13.69 12.64 -12.54
C ALA A 76 12.20 12.28 -12.81
N ALA A 77 11.54 11.59 -11.89
CA ALA A 77 10.14 11.24 -12.03
C ALA A 77 9.25 12.46 -11.80
N LYS A 78 8.45 12.83 -12.80
CA LYS A 78 7.53 13.98 -12.69
C LYS A 78 6.43 13.74 -11.65
N ILE A 79 5.96 12.50 -11.54
CA ILE A 79 5.00 12.05 -10.51
C ILE A 79 5.46 10.72 -9.92
N ARG A 80 5.09 10.46 -8.67
CA ARG A 80 5.23 9.14 -8.02
C ARG A 80 3.89 8.71 -7.47
N THR A 81 3.44 7.55 -7.91
CA THR A 81 2.25 6.88 -7.43
C THR A 81 2.63 5.54 -6.78
N ARG A 82 1.69 4.84 -6.21
CA ARG A 82 1.91 3.48 -5.70
C ARG A 82 0.66 2.62 -5.84
N PHE A 83 0.86 1.33 -6.00
CA PHE A 83 -0.15 0.30 -5.82
C PHE A 83 0.27 -0.53 -4.59
N PRO A 84 -0.44 -0.40 -3.44
CA PRO A 84 -0.05 -1.01 -2.17
C PRO A 84 -0.99 -2.18 -1.79
N PRO A 85 -0.89 -3.35 -2.43
CA PRO A 85 -1.73 -4.48 -2.08
C PRO A 85 -1.29 -5.14 -0.77
N GLU A 86 -2.26 -5.58 0.05
CA GLU A 86 -2.02 -6.53 1.13
C GLU A 86 -1.92 -7.96 0.53
N PRO A 87 -0.83 -8.73 0.79
CA PRO A 87 -0.62 -10.05 0.19
C PRO A 87 -1.38 -11.14 0.95
N ASN A 88 -2.70 -10.98 1.10
CA ASN A 88 -3.59 -11.85 1.87
C ASN A 88 -4.62 -12.60 1.01
N GLY A 89 -4.49 -12.55 -0.30
CA GLY A 89 -5.39 -13.20 -1.25
C GLY A 89 -5.12 -12.84 -2.71
N TYR A 90 -5.79 -13.53 -3.61
CA TYR A 90 -5.72 -13.26 -5.04
C TYR A 90 -6.41 -11.94 -5.39
N LEU A 91 -5.87 -11.26 -6.42
CA LEU A 91 -6.45 -10.03 -6.92
C LEU A 91 -7.79 -10.26 -7.63
N HIS A 92 -8.66 -9.27 -7.59
CA HIS A 92 -9.92 -9.22 -8.34
C HIS A 92 -9.97 -7.99 -9.24
N ILE A 93 -11.03 -7.84 -10.02
CA ILE A 93 -11.18 -6.75 -11.01
C ILE A 93 -11.06 -5.34 -10.40
N GLY A 94 -11.41 -5.17 -9.12
CA GLY A 94 -11.20 -3.91 -8.42
C GLY A 94 -9.71 -3.56 -8.28
N HIS A 95 -8.87 -4.54 -7.99
CA HIS A 95 -7.42 -4.36 -7.94
C HIS A 95 -6.85 -4.07 -9.34
N ALA A 96 -7.32 -4.76 -10.39
CA ALA A 96 -6.90 -4.48 -11.77
C ALA A 96 -7.19 -3.03 -12.15
N LYS A 97 -8.36 -2.48 -11.76
CA LYS A 97 -8.68 -1.06 -11.95
C LYS A 97 -7.69 -0.15 -11.23
N SER A 98 -7.31 -0.46 -9.99
CA SER A 98 -6.33 0.32 -9.21
C SER A 98 -4.94 0.25 -9.83
N ILE A 99 -4.50 -0.93 -10.30
CA ILE A 99 -3.23 -1.11 -11.02
C ILE A 99 -3.21 -0.22 -12.26
N CYS A 100 -4.21 -0.37 -13.14
CA CYS A 100 -4.31 0.41 -14.38
C CYS A 100 -4.35 1.93 -14.09
N LEU A 101 -4.97 2.36 -13.00
CA LEU A 101 -5.01 3.76 -12.62
C LEU A 101 -3.63 4.27 -12.20
N ASN A 102 -3.00 3.61 -11.23
CA ASN A 102 -1.74 4.07 -10.63
C ASN A 102 -0.56 3.98 -11.60
N PHE A 103 -0.37 2.83 -12.23
CA PHE A 103 0.67 2.61 -13.23
C PHE A 103 0.41 3.41 -14.52
N GLY A 104 -0.85 3.45 -14.97
CA GLY A 104 -1.23 4.18 -16.17
C GLY A 104 -1.02 5.69 -16.04
N LEU A 105 -1.38 6.30 -14.91
CA LEU A 105 -1.09 7.71 -14.68
C LEU A 105 0.41 7.98 -14.59
N ALA A 106 1.17 7.13 -13.90
CA ALA A 106 2.62 7.25 -13.88
C ALA A 106 3.22 7.22 -15.30
N ALA A 107 2.84 6.25 -16.12
CA ALA A 107 3.30 6.14 -17.51
C ALA A 107 2.90 7.35 -18.37
N ASP A 108 1.66 7.83 -18.22
CA ASP A 108 1.12 8.94 -19.02
C ASP A 108 1.84 10.27 -18.75
N TYR A 109 2.34 10.48 -17.54
CA TYR A 109 2.98 11.74 -17.11
C TYR A 109 4.49 11.63 -16.91
N GLY A 110 5.14 10.55 -17.37
CA GLY A 110 6.59 10.36 -17.20
C GLY A 110 7.02 10.22 -15.74
N GLY A 111 6.19 9.53 -14.98
CA GLY A 111 6.38 9.23 -13.58
C GLY A 111 6.79 7.78 -13.32
N ILE A 112 6.78 7.39 -12.05
CA ILE A 112 7.08 6.04 -11.57
C ILE A 112 5.95 5.60 -10.65
N CYS A 113 5.48 4.35 -10.82
CA CYS A 113 4.58 3.72 -9.88
C CYS A 113 5.35 2.69 -9.05
N HIS A 114 5.25 2.79 -7.72
CA HIS A 114 5.80 1.78 -6.82
C HIS A 114 4.82 0.62 -6.66
N LEU A 115 5.32 -0.62 -6.67
CA LEU A 115 4.60 -1.76 -6.12
C LEU A 115 5.07 -1.92 -4.68
N ARG A 116 4.18 -1.69 -3.71
CA ARG A 116 4.49 -1.82 -2.29
C ARG A 116 3.55 -2.82 -1.63
N PHE A 117 4.09 -3.92 -1.15
CA PHE A 117 3.31 -4.86 -0.36
C PHE A 117 3.07 -4.29 1.04
N ASP A 118 1.79 -4.16 1.42
CA ASP A 118 1.38 -3.85 2.78
C ASP A 118 1.38 -5.14 3.59
N ASP A 119 2.56 -5.54 4.03
CA ASP A 119 2.80 -6.73 4.85
C ASP A 119 2.89 -6.39 6.34
N THR A 120 1.91 -5.62 6.86
CA THR A 120 1.82 -5.23 8.27
C THR A 120 1.09 -6.25 9.15
N ASN A 121 0.52 -7.30 8.57
CA ASN A 121 -0.28 -8.28 9.28
C ASN A 121 0.30 -9.71 9.20
N PRO A 122 1.09 -10.16 10.19
CA PRO A 122 1.84 -11.40 10.13
C PRO A 122 0.99 -12.68 10.03
N GLU A 123 -0.32 -12.63 10.26
CA GLU A 123 -1.17 -13.82 10.26
C GLU A 123 -1.79 -14.19 8.92
N LYS A 124 -1.74 -13.29 7.93
CA LYS A 124 -2.53 -13.43 6.71
C LYS A 124 -1.72 -13.40 5.43
N GLU A 125 -0.45 -13.12 5.53
CA GLU A 125 0.41 -12.82 4.40
C GLU A 125 1.19 -14.07 3.99
N GLU A 126 1.03 -14.46 2.72
CA GLU A 126 1.65 -15.65 2.17
C GLU A 126 2.42 -15.32 0.89
N GLN A 127 3.59 -15.95 0.71
CA GLN A 127 4.44 -15.77 -0.47
C GLN A 127 3.69 -16.08 -1.77
N GLU A 128 2.76 -17.04 -1.75
CA GLU A 128 1.93 -17.38 -2.91
C GLU A 128 1.15 -16.16 -3.44
N TYR A 129 0.60 -15.34 -2.53
CA TYR A 129 -0.13 -14.14 -2.93
C TYR A 129 0.79 -13.02 -3.43
N VAL A 130 1.98 -12.89 -2.85
CA VAL A 130 3.01 -11.98 -3.37
C VAL A 130 3.33 -12.32 -4.83
N ASP A 131 3.61 -13.60 -5.11
CA ASP A 131 3.96 -14.07 -6.46
C ASP A 131 2.80 -13.87 -7.45
N ALA A 132 1.57 -14.18 -7.04
CA ALA A 132 0.36 -13.99 -7.85
C ALA A 132 0.08 -12.51 -8.15
N ILE A 133 0.33 -11.60 -7.22
CA ILE A 133 0.18 -10.16 -7.41
C ILE A 133 1.22 -9.64 -8.40
N ILE A 134 2.48 -10.06 -8.28
CA ILE A 134 3.57 -9.74 -9.22
C ILE A 134 3.19 -10.18 -10.64
N GLU A 135 2.75 -11.43 -10.80
CA GLU A 135 2.30 -11.96 -12.09
C GLU A 135 1.13 -11.13 -12.66
N ALA A 136 0.14 -10.79 -11.83
CA ALA A 136 -1.01 -10.01 -12.27
C ALA A 136 -0.65 -8.60 -12.75
N VAL A 137 0.31 -7.91 -12.10
CA VAL A 137 0.79 -6.60 -12.55
C VAL A 137 1.47 -6.71 -13.92
N HIS A 138 2.35 -7.71 -14.10
CA HIS A 138 3.00 -7.97 -15.38
C HIS A 138 1.99 -8.39 -16.47
N TRP A 139 1.02 -9.23 -16.15
CA TRP A 139 -0.04 -9.64 -17.08
C TRP A 139 -0.87 -8.45 -17.59
N LEU A 140 -1.08 -7.44 -16.74
CA LEU A 140 -1.73 -6.18 -17.12
C LEU A 140 -0.83 -5.25 -17.95
N GLY A 141 0.43 -5.65 -18.23
CA GLY A 141 1.37 -4.91 -19.05
C GLY A 141 2.15 -3.83 -18.32
N PHE A 142 2.23 -3.89 -16.98
CA PHE A 142 2.96 -2.92 -16.16
C PHE A 142 4.20 -3.53 -15.50
N ASP A 143 5.14 -2.66 -15.15
CA ASP A 143 6.37 -3.00 -14.44
C ASP A 143 6.74 -1.84 -13.51
N TRP A 144 7.35 -2.18 -12.37
CA TRP A 144 7.92 -1.25 -11.39
C TRP A 144 9.44 -1.05 -11.57
N ASN A 145 10.07 -1.77 -12.50
CA ASN A 145 11.47 -1.57 -12.85
C ASN A 145 11.61 -0.42 -13.84
N VAL A 146 12.30 0.64 -13.45
CA VAL A 146 12.52 1.81 -14.29
C VAL A 146 14.00 2.14 -14.33
N GLY A 147 14.60 2.20 -15.52
CA GLY A 147 16.02 2.50 -15.67
C GLY A 147 16.96 1.53 -14.99
N GLY A 148 16.56 0.26 -14.80
CA GLY A 148 17.33 -0.76 -14.09
C GLY A 148 17.23 -0.69 -12.55
N VAL A 149 16.38 0.18 -12.03
CA VAL A 149 16.09 0.29 -10.59
C VAL A 149 14.71 -0.30 -10.30
N SER A 150 14.64 -1.21 -9.32
CA SER A 150 13.38 -1.78 -8.86
C SER A 150 12.69 -0.82 -7.88
N HIS A 151 11.40 -0.61 -8.07
CA HIS A 151 10.53 0.14 -7.17
C HIS A 151 9.49 -0.80 -6.52
N LEU A 152 9.94 -2.01 -6.17
CA LEU A 152 9.18 -2.97 -5.38
C LEU A 152 9.63 -2.86 -3.93
N PHE A 153 8.67 -2.62 -3.02
CA PHE A 153 8.93 -2.39 -1.61
C PHE A 153 7.98 -3.20 -0.74
N TYR A 154 8.33 -3.30 0.55
CA TYR A 154 7.56 -3.98 1.57
C TYR A 154 7.42 -3.08 2.80
N ALA A 155 6.24 -3.01 3.39
CA ALA A 155 5.99 -2.27 4.64
C ALA A 155 6.91 -2.76 5.77
N SER A 156 7.16 -4.07 5.84
CA SER A 156 8.06 -4.68 6.81
C SER A 156 9.51 -4.17 6.75
N SER A 157 9.96 -3.67 5.60
CA SER A 157 11.28 -3.06 5.48
C SER A 157 11.41 -1.74 6.23
N TYR A 158 10.30 -1.14 6.66
CA TYR A 158 10.24 0.14 7.37
C TYR A 158 9.87 0.00 8.86
N PHE A 159 9.70 -1.21 9.39
CA PHE A 159 9.28 -1.43 10.77
C PHE A 159 10.20 -0.76 11.80
N ASP A 160 11.51 -0.78 11.59
CA ASP A 160 12.46 -0.06 12.44
C ASP A 160 12.23 1.46 12.44
N PHE A 161 11.94 2.03 11.26
CA PHE A 161 11.64 3.46 11.15
C PHE A 161 10.32 3.79 11.83
N MET A 162 9.29 3.00 11.58
CA MET A 162 7.97 3.19 12.21
C MET A 162 8.02 3.06 13.72
N ALA A 163 8.85 2.14 14.25
CA ALA A 163 9.04 1.99 15.69
C ALA A 163 9.72 3.22 16.30
N ARG A 164 10.72 3.80 15.63
CA ARG A 164 11.35 5.07 16.08
C ARG A 164 10.39 6.25 15.98
N ALA A 165 9.57 6.32 14.92
CA ALA A 165 8.52 7.34 14.81
C ALA A 165 7.49 7.24 15.94
N ALA A 166 7.05 6.02 16.29
CA ALA A 166 6.18 5.78 17.44
C ALA A 166 6.83 6.20 18.75
N GLU A 167 8.14 5.97 18.90
CA GLU A 167 8.90 6.44 20.07
C GLU A 167 8.97 7.96 20.17
N ALA A 168 9.19 8.64 19.05
CA ALA A 168 9.17 10.10 19.00
C ALA A 168 7.79 10.64 19.42
N LEU A 169 6.70 10.07 18.91
CA LEU A 169 5.34 10.45 19.32
C LEU A 169 5.11 10.27 20.83
N ILE A 170 5.68 9.23 21.44
CA ILE A 170 5.59 9.02 22.89
C ILE A 170 6.36 10.12 23.64
N ASP A 171 7.57 10.45 23.20
CA ASP A 171 8.41 11.46 23.82
C ASP A 171 7.79 12.87 23.75
N ASP A 172 7.13 13.17 22.65
CA ASP A 172 6.40 14.42 22.43
C ASP A 172 5.02 14.43 23.12
N GLY A 173 4.64 13.33 23.77
CA GLY A 173 3.34 13.20 24.44
C GLY A 173 2.15 13.07 23.49
N LEU A 174 2.42 12.73 22.23
CA LEU A 174 1.43 12.53 21.15
C LEU A 174 0.99 11.06 20.99
N ALA A 175 1.57 10.14 21.78
CA ALA A 175 1.12 8.76 21.85
C ALA A 175 1.19 8.22 23.29
N TYR A 176 0.36 7.24 23.59
CA TYR A 176 0.32 6.59 24.89
C TYR A 176 -0.04 5.10 24.75
N VAL A 177 0.46 4.29 25.68
CA VAL A 177 0.11 2.87 25.78
C VAL A 177 -1.21 2.74 26.53
N ASP A 178 -2.18 2.12 25.89
CA ASP A 178 -3.52 1.86 26.44
C ASP A 178 -3.68 0.36 26.74
N GLU A 179 -3.97 0.05 27.98
CA GLU A 179 -4.14 -1.31 28.50
C GLU A 179 -5.64 -1.67 28.67
N GLN A 180 -6.55 -0.89 28.08
CA GLN A 180 -7.95 -1.24 27.99
C GLN A 180 -8.14 -2.45 27.07
N THR A 181 -9.12 -3.28 27.39
CA THR A 181 -9.56 -4.34 26.46
C THR A 181 -10.22 -3.73 25.22
N ALA A 182 -10.30 -4.51 24.13
CA ALA A 182 -10.97 -4.08 22.91
C ALA A 182 -12.45 -3.67 23.14
N GLU A 183 -13.12 -4.31 24.11
CA GLU A 183 -14.49 -3.97 24.49
C GLU A 183 -14.54 -2.63 25.21
N GLN A 184 -13.67 -2.39 26.16
CA GLN A 184 -13.55 -1.12 26.87
C GLN A 184 -13.22 0.03 25.92
N MET A 185 -12.26 -0.18 25.00
CA MET A 185 -11.92 0.82 23.98
C MET A 185 -13.09 1.14 23.06
N ARG A 186 -13.89 0.13 22.65
CA ARG A 186 -15.12 0.38 21.88
C ARG A 186 -16.14 1.18 22.67
N GLY A 187 -16.32 0.86 23.96
CA GLY A 187 -17.24 1.59 24.83
C GLY A 187 -16.83 3.05 25.05
N THR A 188 -15.54 3.31 25.20
CA THR A 188 -15.03 4.69 25.43
C THR A 188 -14.91 5.51 24.14
N ARG A 189 -14.85 4.87 22.96
CA ARG A 189 -14.72 5.59 21.66
C ARG A 189 -15.96 6.41 21.31
N GLY A 190 -17.14 6.03 21.82
CA GLY A 190 -18.40 6.63 21.44
C GLY A 190 -18.84 6.23 20.02
N ASP A 191 -19.83 6.95 19.51
CA ASP A 191 -20.41 6.74 18.17
C ASP A 191 -20.57 8.07 17.40
N PHE A 192 -21.28 8.05 16.26
CA PHE A 192 -21.49 9.27 15.46
C PHE A 192 -22.26 10.37 16.19
N ASN A 193 -23.07 10.04 17.19
CA ASN A 193 -23.89 10.99 17.93
C ASN A 193 -23.32 11.32 19.32
N THR A 194 -22.43 10.46 19.82
CA THR A 194 -21.89 10.55 21.17
C THR A 194 -20.37 10.69 21.12
N PRO A 195 -19.79 11.78 21.66
CA PRO A 195 -18.34 11.92 21.76
C PRO A 195 -17.71 10.75 22.53
N GLY A 196 -16.45 10.46 22.24
CA GLY A 196 -15.67 9.52 23.03
C GLY A 196 -15.26 10.11 24.37
N THR A 197 -14.84 9.25 25.27
CA THR A 197 -14.27 9.61 26.59
C THR A 197 -12.82 9.20 26.67
N ASN A 198 -12.02 9.96 27.40
CA ASN A 198 -10.60 9.68 27.57
C ASN A 198 -10.36 8.32 28.23
N SER A 199 -9.37 7.59 27.74
CA SER A 199 -8.85 6.40 28.43
C SER A 199 -8.24 6.80 29.78
N PRO A 200 -8.35 5.97 30.82
CA PRO A 200 -7.65 6.19 32.09
C PRO A 200 -6.11 6.25 31.93
N PHE A 201 -5.58 5.67 30.86
CA PHE A 201 -4.14 5.66 30.57
C PHE A 201 -3.66 6.87 29.77
N ARG A 202 -4.56 7.69 29.23
CA ARG A 202 -4.25 8.83 28.36
C ARG A 202 -3.38 9.91 29.03
N ALA A 203 -3.47 10.02 30.36
CA ALA A 203 -2.70 11.01 31.13
C ALA A 203 -1.36 10.49 31.63
N ARG A 204 -0.96 9.26 31.28
CA ARG A 204 0.33 8.67 31.68
C ARG A 204 1.49 9.51 31.14
N SER A 205 2.56 9.64 31.93
CA SER A 205 3.75 10.39 31.56
C SER A 205 4.46 9.77 30.34
N ALA A 206 5.23 10.56 29.59
CA ALA A 206 6.04 10.05 28.48
C ALA A 206 7.02 8.97 28.96
N ALA A 207 7.67 9.16 30.11
CA ALA A 207 8.60 8.18 30.68
C ALA A 207 7.93 6.84 30.99
N ASP A 208 6.73 6.86 31.59
CA ASP A 208 5.98 5.64 31.86
C ASP A 208 5.49 4.96 30.56
N ASN A 209 5.06 5.76 29.59
CA ASN A 209 4.68 5.23 28.28
C ASN A 209 5.87 4.60 27.55
N ARG A 210 7.08 5.19 27.63
CA ARG A 210 8.31 4.59 27.09
C ARG A 210 8.63 3.25 27.76
N ALA A 211 8.49 3.15 29.07
CA ALA A 211 8.68 1.89 29.79
C ALA A 211 7.68 0.82 29.35
N ARG A 212 6.40 1.18 29.22
CA ARG A 212 5.35 0.27 28.74
C ARG A 212 5.54 -0.13 27.27
N TRP A 213 5.96 0.79 26.41
CA TRP A 213 6.31 0.49 25.02
C TRP A 213 7.48 -0.50 24.92
N ALA A 214 8.49 -0.34 25.78
CA ALA A 214 9.60 -1.31 25.85
C ALA A 214 9.12 -2.70 26.31
N GLU A 215 8.16 -2.77 27.22
CA GLU A 215 7.53 -4.04 27.64
C GLU A 215 6.74 -4.67 26.49
N MET A 216 5.94 -3.90 25.72
CA MET A 216 5.25 -4.39 24.54
C MET A 216 6.23 -5.00 23.55
N LYS A 217 7.34 -4.31 23.22
CA LYS A 217 8.37 -4.78 22.28
C LYS A 217 9.18 -5.97 22.81
N SER A 218 9.20 -6.22 24.10
CA SER A 218 9.99 -7.32 24.69
C SER A 218 9.37 -8.70 24.52
N GLY A 219 8.15 -8.81 23.98
CA GLY A 219 7.40 -10.06 23.84
C GLY A 219 6.83 -10.62 25.16
N ARG A 220 6.93 -9.88 26.28
CA ARG A 220 6.41 -10.34 27.59
C ARG A 220 4.92 -10.10 27.78
N MET A 221 4.34 -9.19 27.01
CA MET A 221 2.90 -8.89 27.06
C MET A 221 2.15 -9.76 26.06
N ALA A 222 1.03 -10.35 26.48
CA ALA A 222 0.19 -11.18 25.62
C ALA A 222 -0.50 -10.35 24.52
N ASP A 223 -0.94 -11.03 23.47
CA ASP A 223 -1.77 -10.44 22.42
C ASP A 223 -3.00 -9.77 23.03
N GLY A 224 -3.28 -8.54 22.61
CA GLY A 224 -4.42 -7.76 23.10
C GLY A 224 -4.27 -7.19 24.52
N ALA A 225 -3.13 -7.41 25.20
CA ALA A 225 -2.91 -6.85 26.54
C ALA A 225 -2.73 -5.33 26.52
N ALA A 226 -2.21 -4.78 25.44
CA ALA A 226 -2.05 -3.34 25.25
C ALA A 226 -2.00 -2.98 23.74
N VAL A 227 -2.27 -1.72 23.46
CA VAL A 227 -2.04 -1.08 22.16
C VAL A 227 -1.34 0.26 22.37
N LEU A 228 -0.58 0.73 21.40
CA LEU A 228 -0.15 2.12 21.37
C LEU A 228 -1.19 2.93 20.63
N ARG A 229 -1.65 4.03 21.21
CA ARG A 229 -2.66 4.94 20.60
C ARG A 229 -2.06 6.32 20.36
N ALA A 230 -2.42 6.91 19.24
CA ALA A 230 -2.22 8.33 19.02
C ALA A 230 -3.06 9.13 20.03
N ARG A 231 -2.54 10.26 20.50
CA ARG A 231 -3.22 11.17 21.43
C ARG A 231 -3.67 12.41 20.65
N ILE A 232 -4.91 12.38 20.19
CA ILE A 232 -5.49 13.46 19.35
C ILE A 232 -6.67 14.11 20.06
N ASP A 233 -7.90 13.66 19.77
CA ASP A 233 -9.11 14.24 20.35
C ASP A 233 -10.23 13.21 20.45
N MET A 234 -10.55 12.77 21.65
CA MET A 234 -11.65 11.82 21.90
C MET A 234 -13.03 12.41 21.64
N ALA A 235 -13.17 13.74 21.54
CA ALA A 235 -14.43 14.41 21.24
C ALA A 235 -14.59 14.71 19.73
N SER A 236 -13.61 14.39 18.90
CA SER A 236 -13.67 14.67 17.46
C SER A 236 -14.94 14.12 16.81
N PRO A 237 -15.60 14.86 15.93
CA PRO A 237 -16.71 14.33 15.11
C PRO A 237 -16.23 13.23 14.16
N ASN A 238 -14.97 13.25 13.73
CA ASN A 238 -14.34 12.18 12.98
C ASN A 238 -13.83 11.10 13.92
N ILE A 239 -14.47 9.92 13.89
CA ILE A 239 -14.14 8.78 14.76
C ILE A 239 -12.68 8.30 14.55
N ASN A 240 -12.11 8.50 13.36
CA ASN A 240 -10.73 8.12 13.05
C ASN A 240 -9.69 8.98 13.79
N LEU A 241 -10.08 10.14 14.34
CA LEU A 241 -9.24 11.01 15.16
C LEU A 241 -9.45 10.81 16.67
N ARG A 242 -10.32 9.88 17.09
CA ARG A 242 -10.56 9.59 18.50
C ARG A 242 -9.52 8.61 19.04
N ASP A 243 -8.31 9.11 19.20
CA ASP A 243 -7.13 8.38 19.69
C ASP A 243 -7.01 6.97 19.04
N PRO A 244 -6.79 6.88 17.72
CA PRO A 244 -6.71 5.60 17.04
C PRO A 244 -5.51 4.77 17.54
N ALA A 245 -5.65 3.43 17.53
CA ALA A 245 -4.52 2.53 17.74
C ALA A 245 -3.55 2.64 16.56
N ILE A 246 -2.26 2.79 16.87
CA ILE A 246 -1.17 2.86 15.89
C ILE A 246 -0.26 1.63 15.92
N TYR A 247 -0.21 0.90 17.05
CA TYR A 247 0.48 -0.39 17.19
C TYR A 247 -0.34 -1.36 18.01
N ARG A 248 -0.18 -2.65 17.68
CA ARG A 248 -0.76 -3.80 18.42
C ARG A 248 0.32 -4.82 18.75
N ILE A 249 0.09 -5.60 19.82
CA ILE A 249 0.89 -6.79 20.14
C ILE A 249 0.33 -7.96 19.32
N LYS A 250 1.22 -8.71 18.67
CA LYS A 250 0.88 -9.91 17.95
C LYS A 250 2.06 -10.89 17.92
N HIS A 251 1.87 -12.07 18.51
CA HIS A 251 2.87 -13.14 18.48
C HIS A 251 2.55 -14.07 17.32
N ALA A 252 3.17 -13.77 16.17
CA ALA A 252 3.07 -14.58 14.96
C ALA A 252 4.35 -14.43 14.15
N THR A 253 4.78 -15.51 13.48
CA THR A 253 5.93 -15.48 12.57
C THR A 253 5.54 -14.72 11.31
N HIS A 254 6.28 -13.68 11.00
CA HIS A 254 6.06 -12.85 9.81
C HIS A 254 6.82 -13.41 8.60
N HIS A 255 6.20 -13.44 7.42
CA HIS A 255 6.77 -14.06 6.22
C HIS A 255 8.16 -13.47 5.82
N ALA A 256 8.39 -12.17 6.02
CA ALA A 256 9.64 -11.50 5.67
C ALA A 256 10.59 -11.32 6.85
N THR A 257 10.09 -11.03 8.07
CA THR A 257 10.94 -10.70 9.23
C THR A 257 11.03 -11.82 10.27
N GLY A 258 10.35 -12.95 10.05
CA GLY A 258 10.33 -14.07 11.00
C GLY A 258 9.78 -13.64 12.36
N ASP A 259 10.48 -14.01 13.42
CA ASP A 259 10.10 -13.73 14.82
C ASP A 259 10.79 -12.47 15.39
N ALA A 260 11.32 -11.59 14.53
CA ALA A 260 12.02 -10.38 14.97
C ALA A 260 11.11 -9.38 15.67
N TRP A 261 9.83 -9.40 15.39
CA TRP A 261 8.83 -8.47 15.91
C TRP A 261 7.70 -9.21 16.64
N CYS A 262 7.19 -8.58 17.70
CA CYS A 262 5.95 -8.98 18.40
C CYS A 262 4.98 -7.81 18.55
N VAL A 263 5.32 -6.64 18.00
CA VAL A 263 4.46 -5.47 17.85
C VAL A 263 4.43 -5.07 16.40
N TYR A 264 3.25 -4.79 15.89
CA TYR A 264 3.05 -4.46 14.47
C TYR A 264 2.28 -3.16 14.33
N PRO A 265 2.68 -2.29 13.38
CA PRO A 265 1.96 -1.06 13.13
C PRO A 265 0.56 -1.35 12.57
N MET A 266 -0.38 -0.46 12.86
CA MET A 266 -1.67 -0.48 12.19
C MET A 266 -1.53 0.16 10.81
N TYR A 267 -2.24 -0.36 9.82
CA TYR A 267 -2.26 0.14 8.44
C TYR A 267 -2.36 1.67 8.36
N THR A 268 -3.27 2.26 9.13
CA THR A 268 -3.51 3.72 9.11
C THR A 268 -2.31 4.55 9.59
N PHE A 269 -1.40 3.95 10.36
CA PHE A 269 -0.16 4.58 10.81
C PHE A 269 1.01 4.26 9.85
N ALA A 270 1.10 3.02 9.36
CA ALA A 270 2.17 2.59 8.47
C ALA A 270 2.13 3.33 7.13
N HIS A 271 0.97 3.34 6.50
CA HIS A 271 0.76 3.86 5.15
C HIS A 271 1.23 5.32 4.91
N PRO A 272 0.92 6.32 5.77
CA PRO A 272 1.46 7.67 5.63
C PRO A 272 3.00 7.71 5.69
N ILE A 273 3.59 6.95 6.61
CA ILE A 273 5.05 6.88 6.78
C ILE A 273 5.71 6.28 5.53
N GLU A 274 5.14 5.20 5.02
CA GLU A 274 5.63 4.56 3.79
C GLU A 274 5.57 5.51 2.59
N ASP A 275 4.44 6.20 2.42
CA ASP A 275 4.30 7.20 1.35
C ASP A 275 5.33 8.32 1.49
N ALA A 276 5.62 8.76 2.71
CA ALA A 276 6.64 9.77 2.98
C ALA A 276 8.07 9.26 2.68
N LEU A 277 8.41 8.04 3.13
CA LEU A 277 9.72 7.41 2.91
C LEU A 277 9.98 7.12 1.42
N GLU A 278 8.94 6.81 0.66
CA GLU A 278 9.01 6.55 -0.77
C GLU A 278 8.85 7.81 -1.63
N ARG A 279 8.64 8.97 -1.02
CA ARG A 279 8.39 10.25 -1.71
C ARG A 279 7.19 10.17 -2.68
N ILE A 280 6.14 9.42 -2.32
CA ILE A 280 4.90 9.40 -3.10
C ILE A 280 4.32 10.81 -3.18
N ARG A 281 3.92 11.22 -4.37
CA ARG A 281 3.42 12.58 -4.64
C ARG A 281 1.92 12.61 -4.83
N HIS A 282 1.40 11.59 -5.50
CA HIS A 282 -0.01 11.42 -5.78
C HIS A 282 -0.47 10.09 -5.21
N SER A 283 -1.05 10.14 -4.02
CA SER A 283 -1.58 8.98 -3.31
C SER A 283 -3.06 8.82 -3.65
N PHE A 284 -3.39 7.83 -4.48
CA PHE A 284 -4.78 7.57 -4.88
C PHE A 284 -5.39 6.51 -3.99
N CYS A 285 -6.52 6.85 -3.37
CA CYS A 285 -7.34 5.95 -2.56
C CYS A 285 -8.79 6.00 -3.03
N THR A 286 -9.58 4.99 -2.67
CA THR A 286 -11.01 4.98 -2.87
C THR A 286 -11.71 5.89 -1.85
N LEU A 287 -12.96 6.29 -2.14
CA LEU A 287 -13.75 7.24 -1.32
C LEU A 287 -13.94 6.78 0.13
N GLU A 288 -13.92 5.49 0.41
CA GLU A 288 -14.02 4.93 1.77
C GLU A 288 -12.87 5.34 2.69
N PHE A 289 -11.75 5.82 2.15
CA PHE A 289 -10.62 6.35 2.92
C PHE A 289 -10.66 7.87 3.14
N GLU A 290 -11.68 8.57 2.63
CA GLU A 290 -11.77 10.03 2.76
C GLU A 290 -11.75 10.48 4.23
N ASP A 291 -12.51 9.82 5.09
CA ASP A 291 -12.57 10.12 6.53
C ASP A 291 -11.27 9.79 7.28
N GLN A 292 -10.38 9.00 6.69
CA GLN A 292 -9.07 8.68 7.26
C GLN A 292 -8.00 9.72 6.90
N ARG A 293 -8.24 10.55 5.89
CA ARG A 293 -7.27 11.53 5.43
C ARG A 293 -6.78 12.48 6.54
N PRO A 294 -7.61 13.02 7.43
CA PRO A 294 -7.14 13.87 8.51
C PRO A 294 -6.15 13.17 9.45
N PHE A 295 -6.28 11.86 9.64
CA PHE A 295 -5.30 11.08 10.40
C PHE A 295 -4.00 10.85 9.61
N TYR A 296 -4.09 10.61 8.29
CA TYR A 296 -2.93 10.54 7.41
C TYR A 296 -2.12 11.84 7.49
N ASP A 297 -2.77 13.00 7.34
CA ASP A 297 -2.12 14.30 7.40
C ASP A 297 -1.46 14.50 8.78
N TRP A 298 -2.14 14.15 9.88
CA TRP A 298 -1.60 14.22 11.24
C TRP A 298 -0.33 13.35 11.45
N VAL A 299 -0.22 12.20 10.80
CA VAL A 299 0.96 11.32 10.93
C VAL A 299 2.18 11.89 10.21
N VAL A 300 2.01 12.62 9.10
CA VAL A 300 3.13 13.16 8.31
C VAL A 300 3.55 14.57 8.72
N GLU A 301 2.75 15.28 9.51
CA GLU A 301 3.09 16.56 10.16
C GLU A 301 4.03 16.39 11.35
#